data_f385392897e59149c79469074c04ac45
#
_entry.id   f385392897e59149c79469074c04ac45
#
_cell.length_a   1.000
_cell.length_b   1.000
_cell.length_c   1.000
_cell.angle_alpha   90.00
_cell.angle_beta   90.00
_cell.angle_gamma   90.00
#
_symmetry.space_group_name_H-M   'P 1'
#
loop_
_entity.id
_entity.type
_entity.pdbx_description
1 polymer ?
#
loop_
_entity_poly.entity_id
_entity_poly.type
_entity_poly.pdbx_seq_one_letter_code
_entity_poly.pdbx_strand_id
1 'polypeptide(L)'
;MYQPANTEHGLQACIEACSRCHQVCLQTAMNHCLETGGKHVKAPHFRLLMNCAEICQTSANFQLSSSQFQHRLCEVCAEVCEACAEDCEKLGAMDECVEACRECAESCRQMANLQHEA
;
A
#
# COMPACT_ATOMS: atom_id res chain seq x y z
N MET A 1 27.05 -5.99 5.05
CA MET A 1 27.55 -5.03 4.08
C MET A 1 26.44 -4.51 3.21
N TYR A 2 26.41 -3.23 3.01
CA TYR A 2 25.41 -2.64 2.17
C TYR A 2 25.69 -2.93 0.69
N GLN A 3 24.67 -3.36 -0.03
CA GLN A 3 24.82 -3.61 -1.46
C GLN A 3 23.96 -2.60 -2.22
N PRO A 4 24.54 -1.90 -3.21
CA PRO A 4 23.73 -1.05 -4.08
C PRO A 4 22.58 -1.82 -4.73
N ALA A 5 22.83 -3.10 -5.05
CA ALA A 5 21.79 -3.94 -5.62
C ALA A 5 20.58 -4.10 -4.69
N ASN A 6 20.82 -4.08 -3.35
CA ASN A 6 19.72 -4.15 -2.40
C ASN A 6 18.79 -2.96 -2.53
N THR A 7 19.38 -1.76 -2.73
CA THR A 7 18.57 -0.57 -2.90
C THR A 7 17.74 -0.65 -4.18
N GLU A 8 18.38 -1.08 -5.27
CA GLU A 8 17.67 -1.22 -6.53
C GLU A 8 16.58 -2.29 -6.44
N HIS A 9 16.92 -3.43 -5.84
CA HIS A 9 15.95 -4.51 -5.64
C HIS A 9 14.84 -4.07 -4.70
N GLY A 10 15.21 -3.33 -3.64
CA GLY A 10 14.20 -2.82 -2.70
C GLY A 10 13.26 -1.84 -3.36
N LEU A 11 13.80 -0.96 -4.20
CA LEU A 11 12.98 0.01 -4.92
C LEU A 11 12.02 -0.69 -5.85
N GLN A 12 12.53 -1.63 -6.66
CA GLN A 12 11.68 -2.35 -7.60
C GLN A 12 10.63 -3.16 -6.87
N ALA A 13 11.02 -3.83 -5.78
CA ALA A 13 10.08 -4.60 -4.98
C ALA A 13 8.99 -3.70 -4.39
N CYS A 14 9.35 -2.50 -3.95
CA CYS A 14 8.38 -1.57 -3.39
C CYS A 14 7.42 -1.06 -4.45
N ILE A 15 7.95 -0.74 -5.64
CA ILE A 15 7.09 -0.31 -6.75
C ILE A 15 6.07 -1.40 -7.07
N GLU A 16 6.53 -2.65 -7.13
CA GLU A 16 5.64 -3.76 -7.45
C GLU A 16 4.62 -4.00 -6.36
N ALA A 17 5.04 -3.91 -5.09
CA ALA A 17 4.13 -4.10 -3.96
C ALA A 17 3.07 -2.99 -3.93
N CYS A 18 3.47 -1.75 -4.17
CA CYS A 18 2.54 -0.63 -4.23
C CYS A 18 1.57 -0.79 -5.39
N SER A 19 2.07 -1.18 -6.56
CA SER A 19 1.22 -1.37 -7.74
C SER A 19 0.22 -2.49 -7.52
N ARG A 20 0.67 -3.59 -6.91
CA ARG A 20 -0.23 -4.71 -6.61
C ARG A 20 -1.28 -4.30 -5.59
N CYS A 21 -0.86 -3.59 -4.53
CA CYS A 21 -1.79 -3.17 -3.49
C CYS A 21 -2.85 -2.23 -4.07
N HIS A 22 -2.44 -1.31 -4.94
CA HIS A 22 -3.38 -0.43 -5.64
C HIS A 22 -4.43 -1.24 -6.38
N GLN A 23 -3.99 -2.22 -7.16
CA GLN A 23 -4.91 -3.01 -7.99
C GLN A 23 -5.84 -3.85 -7.12
N VAL A 24 -5.30 -4.53 -6.12
CA VAL A 24 -6.11 -5.39 -5.27
C VAL A 24 -7.13 -4.57 -4.48
N CYS A 25 -6.71 -3.44 -3.91
CA CYS A 25 -7.62 -2.61 -3.12
C CYS A 25 -8.73 -2.03 -4.00
N LEU A 26 -8.39 -1.55 -5.18
CA LEU A 26 -9.39 -0.96 -6.06
C LEU A 26 -10.37 -2.02 -6.55
N GLN A 27 -9.87 -3.19 -6.98
CA GLN A 27 -10.74 -4.28 -7.40
C GLN A 27 -11.65 -4.73 -6.27
N THR A 28 -11.09 -4.85 -5.06
CA THR A 28 -11.86 -5.28 -3.91
C THR A 28 -12.97 -4.28 -3.60
N ALA A 29 -12.65 -2.99 -3.63
CA ALA A 29 -13.65 -1.94 -3.36
C ALA A 29 -14.76 -1.96 -4.41
N MET A 30 -14.38 -1.96 -5.67
CA MET A 30 -15.35 -1.78 -6.76
C MET A 30 -16.16 -3.03 -7.06
N ASN A 31 -15.69 -4.17 -6.66
CA ASN A 31 -16.39 -5.44 -6.94
C ASN A 31 -16.89 -6.07 -5.65
N HIS A 32 -15.98 -6.62 -4.84
CA HIS A 32 -16.38 -7.36 -3.64
C HIS A 32 -17.20 -6.50 -2.67
N CYS A 33 -16.70 -5.32 -2.33
CA CYS A 33 -17.36 -4.49 -1.33
C CYS A 33 -18.71 -3.98 -1.82
N LEU A 34 -18.76 -3.49 -3.05
CA LEU A 34 -20.00 -2.97 -3.59
C LEU A 34 -21.06 -4.08 -3.77
N GLU A 35 -20.61 -5.27 -4.18
CA GLU A 35 -21.53 -6.39 -4.37
C GLU A 35 -22.03 -6.97 -3.05
N THR A 36 -21.14 -7.05 -2.07
CA THR A 36 -21.50 -7.57 -0.76
C THR A 36 -22.38 -6.58 0.01
N GLY A 37 -22.05 -5.28 -0.09
CA GLY A 37 -22.82 -4.25 0.58
C GLY A 37 -22.64 -4.28 2.09
N GLY A 38 -23.63 -3.78 2.80
CA GLY A 38 -23.63 -3.79 4.26
C GLY A 38 -22.40 -3.10 4.83
N LYS A 39 -21.74 -3.74 5.77
CA LYS A 39 -20.57 -3.15 6.44
C LYS A 39 -19.40 -2.91 5.51
N HIS A 40 -19.37 -3.59 4.35
CA HIS A 40 -18.28 -3.43 3.40
C HIS A 40 -18.33 -2.08 2.68
N VAL A 41 -19.47 -1.39 2.70
CA VAL A 41 -19.59 -0.10 2.06
C VAL A 41 -19.87 1.03 3.05
N LYS A 42 -19.68 0.78 4.34
CA LYS A 42 -19.77 1.83 5.34
C LYS A 42 -18.65 2.85 5.12
N ALA A 43 -18.98 4.11 5.34
CA ALA A 43 -18.11 5.21 4.97
C ALA A 43 -16.69 5.09 5.53
N PRO A 44 -16.48 4.83 6.84
CA PRO A 44 -15.10 4.79 7.33
C PRO A 44 -14.25 3.71 6.66
N HIS A 45 -14.82 2.53 6.47
CA HIS A 45 -14.10 1.43 5.81
C HIS A 45 -13.84 1.74 4.35
N PHE A 46 -14.88 2.14 3.64
CA PHE A 46 -14.78 2.32 2.19
C PHE A 46 -13.82 3.47 1.85
N ARG A 47 -13.86 4.55 2.65
CA ARG A 47 -12.92 5.66 2.45
C ARG A 47 -11.48 5.22 2.66
N LEU A 48 -11.24 4.44 3.70
CA LEU A 48 -9.88 3.98 3.99
C LEU A 48 -9.37 3.08 2.87
N LEU A 49 -10.21 2.17 2.39
CA LEU A 49 -9.84 1.28 1.29
C LEU A 49 -9.52 2.07 0.03
N MET A 50 -10.32 3.08 -0.29
CA MET A 50 -10.06 3.92 -1.45
C MET A 50 -8.81 4.77 -1.27
N ASN A 51 -8.58 5.28 -0.05
CA ASN A 51 -7.35 6.02 0.23
C ASN A 51 -6.12 5.14 0.06
N CYS A 52 -6.22 3.89 0.49
CA CYS A 52 -5.12 2.94 0.31
C CYS A 52 -4.84 2.70 -1.16
N ALA A 53 -5.89 2.44 -1.94
CA ALA A 53 -5.72 2.24 -3.38
C ALA A 53 -5.04 3.45 -4.03
N GLU A 54 -5.45 4.65 -3.62
CA GLU A 54 -4.94 5.88 -4.21
C GLU A 54 -3.48 6.13 -3.85
N ILE A 55 -3.14 6.03 -2.56
CA ILE A 55 -1.78 6.35 -2.15
C ILE A 55 -0.78 5.32 -2.65
N CYS A 56 -1.20 4.08 -2.82
CA CYS A 56 -0.31 3.05 -3.34
C CYS A 56 0.09 3.35 -4.78
N GLN A 57 -0.87 3.77 -5.61
CA GLN A 57 -0.56 4.17 -6.99
C GLN A 57 0.35 5.39 -7.00
N THR A 58 0.03 6.38 -6.18
CA THR A 58 0.83 7.60 -6.10
C THR A 58 2.25 7.30 -5.65
N SER A 59 2.40 6.45 -4.63
CA SER A 59 3.71 6.07 -4.13
C SER A 59 4.54 5.39 -5.22
N ALA A 60 3.93 4.46 -5.95
CA ALA A 60 4.62 3.80 -7.07
C ALA A 60 5.06 4.82 -8.10
N ASN A 61 4.19 5.77 -8.44
CA ASN A 61 4.50 6.78 -9.43
C ASN A 61 5.65 7.69 -8.99
N PHE A 62 5.67 8.06 -7.72
CA PHE A 62 6.75 8.90 -7.20
C PHE A 62 8.08 8.15 -7.24
N GLN A 63 8.06 6.84 -6.96
CA GLN A 63 9.27 6.05 -7.03
C GLN A 63 9.74 5.87 -8.46
N LEU A 64 8.80 5.64 -9.38
CA LEU A 64 9.13 5.48 -10.80
C LEU A 64 9.75 6.74 -11.38
N SER A 65 9.36 7.90 -10.89
CA SER A 65 9.89 9.17 -11.37
C SER A 65 11.13 9.63 -10.61
N SER A 66 11.63 8.81 -9.69
CA SER A 66 12.78 9.14 -8.85
C SER A 66 12.58 10.45 -8.10
N SER A 67 11.38 10.63 -7.57
CA SER A 67 11.00 11.86 -6.88
C SER A 67 11.80 12.03 -5.58
N GLN A 68 12.21 13.28 -5.31
CA GLN A 68 12.86 13.60 -4.04
C GLN A 68 11.92 13.38 -2.85
N PHE A 69 10.62 13.25 -3.09
CA PHE A 69 9.62 13.07 -2.04
C PHE A 69 9.22 11.61 -1.85
N GLN A 70 9.86 10.68 -2.58
CA GLN A 70 9.39 9.29 -2.56
C GLN A 70 9.44 8.66 -1.18
N HIS A 71 10.44 9.01 -0.35
CA HIS A 71 10.56 8.41 0.97
C HIS A 71 9.44 8.86 1.89
N ARG A 72 9.01 10.11 1.78
CA ARG A 72 7.88 10.61 2.55
C ARG A 72 6.57 9.95 2.12
N LEU A 73 6.41 9.78 0.81
CA LEU A 73 5.24 9.07 0.30
C LEU A 73 5.21 7.64 0.81
N CYS A 74 6.36 6.97 0.83
CA CYS A 74 6.45 5.61 1.35
C CYS A 74 6.05 5.56 2.82
N GLU A 75 6.44 6.55 3.60
CA GLU A 75 6.10 6.61 5.02
C GLU A 75 4.59 6.68 5.21
N VAL A 76 3.93 7.60 4.51
CA VAL A 76 2.48 7.74 4.60
C VAL A 76 1.78 6.52 4.03
N CYS A 77 2.30 5.99 2.91
CA CYS A 77 1.72 4.81 2.29
C CYS A 77 1.74 3.62 3.26
N ALA A 78 2.84 3.45 3.99
CA ALA A 78 2.94 2.37 4.98
C ALA A 78 1.87 2.53 6.06
N GLU A 79 1.67 3.75 6.55
CA GLU A 79 0.68 4.00 7.58
C GLU A 79 -0.74 3.68 7.10
N VAL A 80 -1.06 4.13 5.90
CA VAL A 80 -2.39 3.89 5.34
C VAL A 80 -2.60 2.41 5.07
N CYS A 81 -1.58 1.74 4.53
CA CYS A 81 -1.67 0.31 4.24
C CYS A 81 -1.87 -0.51 5.53
N GLU A 82 -1.17 -0.16 6.60
CA GLU A 82 -1.34 -0.85 7.88
C GLU A 82 -2.74 -0.67 8.42
N ALA A 83 -3.24 0.55 8.38
CA ALA A 83 -4.60 0.83 8.85
C ALA A 83 -5.63 0.06 8.01
N CYS A 84 -5.41 0.04 6.70
CA CYS A 84 -6.31 -0.65 5.79
C CYS A 84 -6.30 -2.16 6.04
N ALA A 85 -5.11 -2.74 6.25
CA ALA A 85 -4.99 -4.17 6.52
C ALA A 85 -5.75 -4.54 7.80
N GLU A 86 -5.57 -3.75 8.86
CA GLU A 86 -6.26 -4.01 10.12
C GLU A 86 -7.77 -3.93 9.97
N ASP A 87 -8.22 -2.91 9.26
CA ASP A 87 -9.66 -2.71 9.06
C ASP A 87 -10.27 -3.84 8.24
N CYS A 88 -9.59 -4.22 7.16
CA CYS A 88 -10.07 -5.31 6.30
C CYS A 88 -10.07 -6.65 7.03
N GLU A 89 -9.08 -6.86 7.90
CA GLU A 89 -9.00 -8.09 8.67
C GLU A 89 -10.18 -8.20 9.64
N LYS A 90 -10.51 -7.09 10.29
CA LYS A 90 -11.67 -7.08 11.20
C LYS A 90 -12.97 -7.34 10.47
N LEU A 91 -13.09 -6.82 9.26
CA LEU A 91 -14.29 -6.99 8.45
C LEU A 91 -14.47 -8.43 8.02
N GLY A 92 -13.35 -9.09 7.67
CA GLY A 92 -13.37 -10.46 7.20
C GLY A 92 -13.63 -10.58 5.70
N ALA A 93 -13.33 -11.74 5.15
CA ALA A 93 -13.57 -12.08 3.74
C ALA A 93 -12.81 -11.19 2.77
N MET A 94 -11.64 -10.66 3.18
CA MET A 94 -10.84 -9.78 2.36
C MET A 94 -9.36 -10.15 2.43
N ASP A 95 -9.07 -11.45 2.45
CA ASP A 95 -7.72 -11.93 2.71
C ASP A 95 -6.68 -11.44 1.73
N GLU A 96 -7.01 -11.39 0.45
CA GLU A 96 -6.07 -10.94 -0.56
C GLU A 96 -5.72 -9.47 -0.35
N CYS A 97 -6.70 -8.67 0.00
CA CYS A 97 -6.49 -7.25 0.26
C CYS A 97 -5.60 -7.06 1.49
N VAL A 98 -5.86 -7.83 2.55
CA VAL A 98 -5.05 -7.78 3.77
C VAL A 98 -3.60 -8.11 3.45
N GLU A 99 -3.38 -9.18 2.70
CA GLU A 99 -2.04 -9.61 2.35
C GLU A 99 -1.30 -8.55 1.53
N ALA A 100 -1.97 -8.02 0.52
CA ALA A 100 -1.35 -6.99 -0.34
C ALA A 100 -1.01 -5.74 0.46
N CYS A 101 -1.89 -5.33 1.36
CA CYS A 101 -1.65 -4.16 2.20
C CYS A 101 -0.46 -4.37 3.13
N ARG A 102 -0.34 -5.55 3.71
CA ARG A 102 0.77 -5.83 4.63
C ARG A 102 2.10 -5.87 3.91
N GLU A 103 2.14 -6.49 2.73
CA GLU A 103 3.37 -6.52 1.94
C GLU A 103 3.78 -5.12 1.52
N CYS A 104 2.82 -4.32 1.11
CA CYS A 104 3.11 -2.95 0.70
C CYS A 104 3.61 -2.12 1.87
N ALA A 105 2.98 -2.26 3.03
CA ALA A 105 3.39 -1.53 4.23
C ALA A 105 4.83 -1.86 4.60
N GLU A 106 5.19 -3.14 4.56
CA GLU A 106 6.55 -3.54 4.90
C GLU A 106 7.57 -2.96 3.93
N SER A 107 7.31 -3.09 2.62
CA SER A 107 8.22 -2.55 1.61
C SER A 107 8.36 -1.04 1.73
N CYS A 108 7.25 -0.35 1.96
CA CYS A 108 7.28 1.10 2.09
C CYS A 108 8.04 1.54 3.34
N ARG A 109 7.93 0.80 4.45
CA ARG A 109 8.70 1.13 5.63
C ARG A 109 10.20 0.99 5.38
N GLN A 110 10.59 -0.04 4.66
CA GLN A 110 12.00 -0.23 4.33
C GLN A 110 12.51 0.94 3.49
N MET A 111 11.74 1.37 2.51
CA MET A 111 12.14 2.50 1.67
C MET A 111 12.19 3.81 2.45
N ALA A 112 11.24 4.02 3.35
CA ALA A 112 11.22 5.22 4.20
C ALA A 112 12.45 5.25 5.11
N ASN A 113 12.82 4.09 5.66
CA ASN A 113 13.97 4.01 6.57
C ASN A 113 15.29 4.26 5.86
N LEU A 114 15.40 3.93 4.58
CA LEU A 114 16.62 4.17 3.82
C LEU A 114 16.99 5.66 3.80
N GLN A 115 16.00 6.53 3.73
CA GLN A 115 16.28 7.97 3.76
C GLN A 115 16.91 8.38 5.07
N HIS A 116 16.46 7.78 6.18
CA HIS A 116 16.98 8.14 7.50
C HIS A 116 18.42 7.65 7.69
N GLU A 117 18.81 6.62 6.96
CA GLU A 117 20.15 6.09 7.06
C GLU A 117 21.14 6.82 6.15
N ALA A 118 20.64 7.51 5.19
CA ALA A 118 21.49 8.28 4.29
C ALA A 118 21.90 9.59 4.90
#